data_231cdf6ce009cabbfcc7cc8181c5984e
#
_entry.id   231cdf6ce009cabbfcc7cc8181c5984e
#
_cell.length_a   1.000
_cell.length_b   1.000
_cell.length_c   1.000
_cell.angle_alpha   90.00
_cell.angle_beta   90.00
_cell.angle_gamma   90.00
#
_symmetry.space_group_name_H-M   'P 1'
#
loop_
_entity.id
_entity.type
_entity.pdbx_description
1 polymer ?
#
loop_
_entity_poly.entity_id
_entity_poly.type
_entity_poly.pdbx_seq_one_letter_code
_entity_poly.pdbx_strand_id
1 'polypeptide(L)'
;MGVDPKPQRVWSAALTHAITKPVIAVVMGVSGSGKTTVAVLLSAALGCQFQEGDDLHPPENVEKMHKGMPLTDADRFPWLRKIAEEIDGWRARDESGVLTCSALKRSYRDTIIGDRSGVTLVYLKGSYDLIRARMAARHEHFMPVALLDSQFATLQEPKPDEHPITVDVAGRPSEIVGEIVRQLEERQGSARGHESTSGEAAPGMSKAERQ
;
A
#
# COMPACT_ATOMS: atom_id res chain seq x y z
N MET A 1 21.80 34.51 4.62
CA MET A 1 20.58 33.72 4.75
C MET A 1 20.56 32.73 3.59
N GLY A 2 21.09 31.53 3.84
CA GLY A 2 21.18 30.48 2.83
C GLY A 2 19.94 29.60 2.94
N VAL A 3 19.17 29.49 1.86
CA VAL A 3 18.11 28.49 1.70
C VAL A 3 18.79 27.16 1.41
N ASP A 4 18.60 26.20 2.31
CA ASP A 4 19.04 24.82 2.13
C ASP A 4 18.45 24.24 0.85
N PRO A 5 19.26 23.65 -0.04
CA PRO A 5 18.74 23.04 -1.25
C PRO A 5 17.98 21.76 -0.87
N LYS A 6 16.73 21.65 -1.35
CA LYS A 6 15.91 20.43 -1.30
C LYS A 6 16.75 19.20 -1.69
N PRO A 7 16.61 18.05 -1.04
CA PRO A 7 17.32 16.84 -1.41
C PRO A 7 16.97 16.46 -2.85
N GLN A 8 17.93 16.66 -3.75
CA GLN A 8 17.81 16.32 -5.16
C GLN A 8 17.85 14.80 -5.34
N ARG A 9 16.82 14.28 -5.97
CA ARG A 9 16.69 13.04 -6.76
C ARG A 9 17.94 12.16 -6.80
N VAL A 10 17.98 11.15 -5.96
CA VAL A 10 19.01 10.09 -6.02
C VAL A 10 18.45 8.83 -6.70
N TRP A 11 17.23 8.87 -7.19
CA TRP A 11 16.63 7.77 -7.93
C TRP A 11 16.74 8.04 -9.41
N SER A 12 17.69 7.33 -10.06
CA SER A 12 17.87 7.38 -11.50
C SER A 12 16.57 7.01 -12.21
N ALA A 13 16.21 7.78 -13.25
CA ALA A 13 15.08 7.55 -14.15
C ALA A 13 15.04 6.16 -14.82
N ALA A 14 15.96 5.27 -14.49
CA ALA A 14 16.05 3.91 -15.00
C ALA A 14 15.07 2.90 -14.34
N LEU A 15 14.49 3.23 -13.18
CA LEU A 15 13.60 2.29 -12.45
C LEU A 15 12.12 2.39 -12.83
N THR A 16 11.70 3.38 -13.61
CA THR A 16 10.27 3.63 -13.87
C THR A 16 9.80 3.28 -15.28
N HIS A 17 10.62 2.62 -16.10
CA HIS A 17 10.22 2.30 -17.49
C HIS A 17 9.29 1.08 -17.65
N ALA A 18 9.09 0.28 -16.62
CA ALA A 18 8.27 -0.94 -16.69
C ALA A 18 6.83 -0.75 -16.17
N ILE A 19 6.58 0.24 -15.31
CA ILE A 19 5.23 0.53 -14.79
C ILE A 19 4.51 1.47 -15.75
N THR A 20 3.57 0.93 -16.51
CA THR A 20 2.86 1.66 -17.59
C THR A 20 1.38 1.88 -17.31
N LYS A 21 0.80 1.14 -16.37
CA LYS A 21 -0.57 1.36 -15.90
C LYS A 21 -0.53 2.01 -14.53
N PRO A 22 -1.52 2.84 -14.16
CA PRO A 22 -1.61 3.40 -12.82
C PRO A 22 -1.53 2.34 -11.73
N VAL A 23 -0.81 2.65 -10.66
CA VAL A 23 -0.66 1.80 -9.49
C VAL A 23 -1.16 2.53 -8.27
N ILE A 24 -2.07 1.92 -7.54
CA ILE A 24 -2.46 2.39 -6.22
C ILE A 24 -1.95 1.39 -5.20
N ALA A 25 -1.07 1.82 -4.30
CA ALA A 25 -0.48 0.98 -3.27
C ALA A 25 -1.00 1.36 -1.88
N VAL A 26 -1.59 0.39 -1.18
CA VAL A 26 -1.96 0.52 0.23
C VAL A 26 -0.89 -0.13 1.10
N VAL A 27 -0.07 0.69 1.76
CA VAL A 27 1.02 0.24 2.63
C VAL A 27 0.50 -0.02 4.04
N MET A 28 0.47 -1.30 4.43
CA MET A 28 -0.05 -1.73 5.73
C MET A 28 1.03 -2.29 6.65
N GLY A 29 0.67 -2.40 7.93
CA GLY A 29 1.50 -3.00 8.98
C GLY A 29 1.24 -2.36 10.33
N VAL A 30 1.81 -2.94 11.39
CA VAL A 30 1.69 -2.43 12.76
C VAL A 30 2.36 -1.07 12.92
N SER A 31 2.06 -0.35 13.99
CA SER A 31 2.82 0.86 14.37
C SER A 31 4.31 0.53 14.51
N GLY A 32 5.17 1.44 14.06
CA GLY A 32 6.62 1.22 14.10
C GLY A 32 7.17 0.39 12.94
N SER A 33 6.34 -0.20 12.07
CA SER A 33 6.83 -0.96 10.89
C SER A 33 7.49 -0.07 9.81
N GLY A 34 7.31 1.24 9.87
CA GLY A 34 7.92 2.19 8.92
C GLY A 34 7.02 2.56 7.75
N LYS A 35 5.69 2.39 7.86
CA LYS A 35 4.71 2.68 6.80
C LYS A 35 4.92 4.03 6.13
N THR A 36 4.91 5.11 6.89
CA THR A 36 5.06 6.47 6.36
C THR A 36 6.38 6.65 5.62
N THR A 37 7.49 6.17 6.20
CA THR A 37 8.82 6.26 5.56
C THR A 37 8.86 5.52 4.22
N VAL A 38 8.37 4.28 4.20
CA VAL A 38 8.34 3.46 2.98
C VAL A 38 7.37 4.06 1.96
N ALA A 39 6.19 4.51 2.37
CA ALA A 39 5.18 5.07 1.49
C ALA A 39 5.65 6.38 0.82
N VAL A 40 6.30 7.27 1.57
CA VAL A 40 6.89 8.52 1.01
C VAL A 40 7.98 8.19 0.00
N LEU A 41 8.88 7.25 0.30
CA LEU A 41 9.92 6.85 -0.63
C LEU A 41 9.35 6.13 -1.86
N LEU A 42 8.34 5.30 -1.67
CA LEU A 42 7.65 4.59 -2.76
C LEU A 42 6.92 5.57 -3.68
N SER A 43 6.19 6.53 -3.12
CA SER A 43 5.50 7.56 -3.93
C SER A 43 6.49 8.41 -4.73
N ALA A 44 7.64 8.74 -4.15
CA ALA A 44 8.71 9.45 -4.85
C ALA A 44 9.33 8.60 -5.98
N ALA A 45 9.52 7.29 -5.75
CA ALA A 45 10.03 6.36 -6.75
C ALA A 45 9.05 6.16 -7.91
N LEU A 46 7.75 6.12 -7.62
CA LEU A 46 6.68 5.98 -8.62
C LEU A 46 6.29 7.31 -9.28
N GLY A 47 6.76 8.45 -8.77
CA GLY A 47 6.39 9.79 -9.27
C GLY A 47 4.91 10.11 -9.05
N CYS A 48 4.30 9.61 -7.98
CA CYS A 48 2.87 9.75 -7.69
C CYS A 48 2.61 10.42 -6.33
N GLN A 49 1.33 10.67 -6.05
CA GLN A 49 0.91 11.29 -4.79
C GLN A 49 0.99 10.33 -3.60
N PHE A 50 1.15 10.91 -2.41
CA PHE A 50 1.14 10.21 -1.13
C PHE A 50 0.02 10.74 -0.25
N GLN A 51 -0.69 9.82 0.42
CA GLN A 51 -1.69 10.14 1.44
C GLN A 51 -1.39 9.37 2.73
N GLU A 52 -1.23 10.08 3.85
CA GLU A 52 -1.22 9.44 5.16
C GLU A 52 -2.67 9.10 5.56
N GLY A 53 -2.96 7.80 5.74
CA GLY A 53 -4.31 7.36 6.04
C GLY A 53 -4.84 7.85 7.38
N ASP A 54 -3.94 8.07 8.35
CA ASP A 54 -4.33 8.57 9.67
C ASP A 54 -4.89 10.01 9.61
N ASP A 55 -4.51 10.81 8.59
CA ASP A 55 -5.06 12.16 8.36
C ASP A 55 -6.54 12.15 7.93
N LEU A 56 -7.04 11.00 7.49
CA LEU A 56 -8.44 10.83 7.08
C LEU A 56 -9.39 10.48 8.23
N HIS A 57 -8.89 10.37 9.46
CA HIS A 57 -9.75 10.10 10.61
C HIS A 57 -10.76 11.22 10.84
N PRO A 58 -12.04 10.89 11.12
CA PRO A 58 -13.02 11.87 11.57
C PRO A 58 -12.56 12.54 12.87
N PRO A 59 -12.97 13.80 13.11
CA PRO A 59 -12.57 14.54 14.33
C PRO A 59 -12.88 13.78 15.62
N GLU A 60 -13.96 13.04 15.67
CA GLU A 60 -14.38 12.24 16.83
C GLU A 60 -13.39 11.11 17.14
N ASN A 61 -12.81 10.50 16.10
CA ASN A 61 -11.76 9.49 16.25
C ASN A 61 -10.47 10.12 16.76
N VAL A 62 -10.09 11.26 16.20
CA VAL A 62 -8.91 12.02 16.62
C VAL A 62 -9.02 12.39 18.11
N GLU A 63 -10.20 12.86 18.55
CA GLU A 63 -10.45 13.20 19.95
C GLU A 63 -10.33 11.98 20.88
N LYS A 64 -10.90 10.81 20.48
CA LYS A 64 -10.77 9.56 21.23
C LYS A 64 -9.30 9.15 21.37
N MET A 65 -8.54 9.19 20.27
CA MET A 65 -7.12 8.84 20.26
C MET A 65 -6.30 9.77 21.16
N HIS A 66 -6.57 11.09 21.15
CA HIS A 66 -5.91 12.05 22.03
C HIS A 66 -6.19 11.78 23.53
N LYS A 67 -7.40 11.27 23.84
CA LYS A 67 -7.78 10.85 25.20
C LYS A 67 -7.23 9.46 25.57
N GLY A 68 -6.44 8.82 24.68
CA GLY A 68 -5.93 7.46 24.92
C GLY A 68 -7.01 6.37 24.84
N MET A 69 -8.20 6.68 24.32
CA MET A 69 -9.28 5.71 24.18
C MET A 69 -9.12 4.90 22.89
N PRO A 70 -9.14 3.56 22.96
CA PRO A 70 -9.02 2.73 21.78
C PRO A 70 -10.27 2.89 20.89
N LEU A 71 -10.06 2.97 19.57
CA LEU A 71 -11.15 2.98 18.61
C LEU A 71 -11.78 1.58 18.50
N THR A 72 -13.11 1.53 18.47
CA THR A 72 -13.88 0.33 18.14
C THR A 72 -13.92 0.11 16.61
N ASP A 73 -14.42 -1.04 16.18
CA ASP A 73 -14.67 -1.29 14.75
C ASP A 73 -15.70 -0.30 14.18
N ALA A 74 -16.74 0.03 14.97
CA ALA A 74 -17.73 1.03 14.58
C ALA A 74 -17.12 2.42 14.34
N ASP A 75 -16.11 2.81 15.13
CA ASP A 75 -15.38 4.06 14.93
C ASP A 75 -14.50 4.00 13.67
N ARG A 76 -13.92 2.84 13.36
CA ARG A 76 -13.00 2.68 12.22
C ARG A 76 -13.70 2.63 10.87
N PHE A 77 -14.87 2.01 10.74
CA PHE A 77 -15.52 1.84 9.45
C PHE A 77 -15.80 3.15 8.69
N PRO A 78 -16.25 4.27 9.32
CA PRO A 78 -16.36 5.56 8.62
C PRO A 78 -15.01 6.05 8.06
N TRP A 79 -13.92 5.89 8.81
CA TRP A 79 -12.57 6.22 8.37
C TRP A 79 -12.09 5.32 7.22
N LEU A 80 -12.30 4.00 7.32
CA LEU A 80 -11.94 3.06 6.24
C LEU A 80 -12.70 3.36 4.94
N ARG A 81 -13.96 3.81 5.03
CA ARG A 81 -14.72 4.26 3.85
C ARG A 81 -14.11 5.51 3.22
N LYS A 82 -13.65 6.48 4.01
CA LYS A 82 -12.95 7.65 3.47
C LYS A 82 -11.65 7.27 2.75
N ILE A 83 -10.91 6.30 3.28
CA ILE A 83 -9.74 5.73 2.60
C ILE A 83 -10.15 5.11 1.26
N ALA A 84 -11.22 4.33 1.24
CA ALA A 84 -11.73 3.71 0.02
C ALA A 84 -12.21 4.76 -1.01
N GLU A 85 -12.86 5.83 -0.56
CA GLU A 85 -13.28 6.97 -1.40
C GLU A 85 -12.09 7.69 -2.04
N GLU A 86 -10.99 7.89 -1.29
CA GLU A 86 -9.74 8.47 -1.82
C GLU A 86 -9.15 7.59 -2.92
N ILE A 87 -9.08 6.28 -2.67
CA ILE A 87 -8.64 5.28 -3.65
C ILE A 87 -9.54 5.31 -4.91
N ASP A 88 -10.85 5.33 -4.74
CA ASP A 88 -11.81 5.39 -5.85
C ASP A 88 -11.67 6.70 -6.64
N GLY A 89 -11.37 7.81 -5.97
CA GLY A 89 -11.05 9.08 -6.60
C GLY A 89 -9.80 8.99 -7.50
N TRP A 90 -8.72 8.36 -7.04
CA TRP A 90 -7.53 8.15 -7.87
C TRP A 90 -7.81 7.24 -9.05
N ARG A 91 -8.54 6.14 -8.83
CA ARG A 91 -8.95 5.21 -9.91
C ARG A 91 -9.78 5.90 -10.99
N ALA A 92 -10.72 6.76 -10.58
CA ALA A 92 -11.59 7.48 -11.53
C ALA A 92 -10.82 8.49 -12.40
N ARG A 93 -9.67 9.00 -11.92
CA ARG A 93 -8.81 9.91 -12.65
C ARG A 93 -7.64 9.23 -13.36
N ASP A 94 -7.57 7.89 -13.30
CA ASP A 94 -6.47 7.09 -13.84
C ASP A 94 -5.10 7.53 -13.27
N GLU A 95 -5.07 7.83 -11.97
CA GLU A 95 -3.89 8.32 -11.24
C GLU A 95 -3.27 7.23 -10.38
N SER A 96 -1.95 7.27 -10.27
CA SER A 96 -1.21 6.48 -9.29
C SER A 96 -1.18 7.17 -7.92
N GLY A 97 -1.17 6.37 -6.86
CA GLY A 97 -1.07 6.89 -5.49
C GLY A 97 -0.55 5.87 -4.50
N VAL A 98 0.05 6.34 -3.42
CA VAL A 98 0.48 5.53 -2.30
C VAL A 98 -0.22 6.02 -1.03
N LEU A 99 -0.88 5.12 -0.32
CA LEU A 99 -1.62 5.43 0.90
C LEU A 99 -1.16 4.53 2.04
N THR A 100 -1.06 5.06 3.25
CA THR A 100 -0.80 4.26 4.46
C THR A 100 -2.08 3.92 5.19
N CYS A 101 -2.17 2.71 5.72
CA CYS A 101 -3.21 2.31 6.66
C CYS A 101 -2.71 1.13 7.49
N SER A 102 -2.98 1.08 8.79
CA SER A 102 -2.62 -0.11 9.58
C SER A 102 -3.30 -1.38 9.06
N ALA A 103 -4.59 -1.33 8.66
CA ALA A 103 -5.37 -2.39 7.98
C ALA A 103 -5.21 -3.79 8.60
N LEU A 104 -5.15 -3.86 9.94
CA LEU A 104 -4.75 -5.07 10.69
C LEU A 104 -5.72 -6.24 10.54
N LYS A 105 -7.03 -5.98 10.35
CA LYS A 105 -8.04 -7.03 10.16
C LYS A 105 -8.33 -7.23 8.67
N ARG A 106 -8.67 -8.46 8.29
CA ARG A 106 -9.15 -8.79 6.94
C ARG A 106 -10.34 -7.92 6.54
N SER A 107 -11.33 -7.75 7.42
CA SER A 107 -12.51 -6.93 7.14
C SER A 107 -12.21 -5.46 6.86
N TYR A 108 -11.10 -4.92 7.40
CA TYR A 108 -10.64 -3.57 7.07
C TYR A 108 -10.08 -3.51 5.66
N ARG A 109 -9.29 -4.51 5.27
CA ARG A 109 -8.73 -4.63 3.91
C ARG A 109 -9.81 -4.86 2.86
N ASP A 110 -10.82 -5.68 3.19
CA ASP A 110 -11.99 -5.88 2.33
C ASP A 110 -12.76 -4.56 2.10
N THR A 111 -12.83 -3.69 3.11
CA THR A 111 -13.46 -2.36 2.97
C THR A 111 -12.63 -1.42 2.09
N ILE A 112 -11.30 -1.41 2.27
CA ILE A 112 -10.39 -0.48 1.58
C ILE A 112 -10.13 -0.93 0.14
N ILE A 113 -9.87 -2.21 -0.06
CA ILE A 113 -9.43 -2.79 -1.33
C ILE A 113 -10.59 -3.54 -2.00
N GLY A 114 -11.16 -4.53 -1.30
CA GLY A 114 -12.24 -5.36 -1.84
C GLY A 114 -11.88 -5.93 -3.23
N ASP A 115 -12.75 -5.68 -4.20
CA ASP A 115 -12.63 -6.07 -5.61
C ASP A 115 -12.04 -4.97 -6.52
N ARG A 116 -11.47 -3.91 -5.94
CA ARG A 116 -10.90 -2.77 -6.69
C ARG A 116 -9.69 -3.20 -7.50
N SER A 117 -9.86 -3.34 -8.81
CA SER A 117 -8.75 -3.60 -9.73
C SER A 117 -7.72 -2.45 -9.69
N GLY A 118 -6.44 -2.78 -9.87
CA GLY A 118 -5.34 -1.80 -9.87
C GLY A 118 -4.89 -1.35 -8.48
N VAL A 119 -5.51 -1.86 -7.40
CA VAL A 119 -5.09 -1.58 -6.02
C VAL A 119 -4.25 -2.75 -5.50
N THR A 120 -3.07 -2.45 -4.99
CA THR A 120 -2.13 -3.44 -4.46
C THR A 120 -1.93 -3.25 -2.97
N LEU A 121 -2.12 -4.33 -2.20
CA LEU A 121 -1.77 -4.37 -0.80
C LEU A 121 -0.26 -4.60 -0.64
N VAL A 122 0.42 -3.72 0.09
CA VAL A 122 1.83 -3.85 0.47
C VAL A 122 1.92 -4.07 1.97
N TYR A 123 2.28 -5.27 2.39
CA TYR A 123 2.41 -5.64 3.80
C TYR A 123 3.85 -5.53 4.28
N LEU A 124 4.09 -4.60 5.19
CA LEU A 124 5.36 -4.42 5.88
C LEU A 124 5.43 -5.38 7.07
N LYS A 125 6.03 -6.55 6.86
CA LYS A 125 6.16 -7.59 7.87
C LYS A 125 7.42 -7.37 8.71
N GLY A 126 7.27 -7.33 10.03
CA GLY A 126 8.37 -7.27 10.97
C GLY A 126 8.10 -8.14 12.19
N SER A 127 9.15 -8.72 12.77
CA SER A 127 9.01 -9.42 14.04
C SER A 127 8.65 -8.47 15.16
N TYR A 128 7.97 -8.97 16.19
CA TYR A 128 7.63 -8.20 17.38
C TYR A 128 8.86 -7.53 18.00
N ASP A 129 9.94 -8.27 18.16
CA ASP A 129 11.17 -7.76 18.80
C ASP A 129 11.81 -6.63 18.00
N LEU A 130 11.86 -6.77 16.65
CA LEU A 130 12.39 -5.72 15.77
C LEU A 130 11.57 -4.44 15.89
N ILE A 131 10.23 -4.56 15.80
CA ILE A 131 9.32 -3.40 15.87
C ILE A 131 9.41 -2.74 17.25
N ARG A 132 9.42 -3.53 18.31
CA ARG A 132 9.59 -3.05 19.70
C ARG A 132 10.90 -2.28 19.87
N ALA A 133 12.02 -2.84 19.39
CA ALA A 133 13.32 -2.17 19.44
C ALA A 133 13.31 -0.83 18.68
N ARG A 134 12.69 -0.79 17.49
CA ARG A 134 12.56 0.46 16.72
C ARG A 134 11.71 1.51 17.43
N MET A 135 10.63 1.10 18.08
CA MET A 135 9.78 2.01 18.84
C MET A 135 10.50 2.55 20.06
N ALA A 136 11.25 1.71 20.78
CA ALA A 136 12.05 2.14 21.94
C ALA A 136 13.16 3.13 21.57
N ALA A 137 13.71 3.05 20.36
CA ALA A 137 14.75 3.96 19.87
C ALA A 137 14.23 5.35 19.45
N ARG A 138 12.90 5.54 19.33
CA ARG A 138 12.28 6.84 18.98
C ARG A 138 12.12 7.70 20.23
N HIS A 139 12.88 8.77 20.34
CA HIS A 139 12.85 9.68 21.50
C HIS A 139 11.63 10.62 21.56
N GLU A 140 10.93 10.86 20.45
CA GLU A 140 9.90 11.90 20.35
C GLU A 140 8.44 11.40 20.45
N HIS A 141 8.19 10.09 20.31
CA HIS A 141 6.84 9.53 20.39
C HIS A 141 6.84 8.29 21.28
N PHE A 142 6.55 8.51 22.55
CA PHE A 142 6.35 7.40 23.50
C PHE A 142 5.00 6.73 23.21
N MET A 143 5.00 5.76 22.31
CA MET A 143 3.84 4.88 22.14
C MET A 143 3.94 3.78 23.20
N PRO A 144 2.91 3.60 24.05
CA PRO A 144 2.93 2.55 25.07
C PRO A 144 3.13 1.17 24.43
N VAL A 145 3.99 0.33 25.03
CA VAL A 145 4.24 -1.06 24.61
C VAL A 145 2.90 -1.85 24.51
N ALA A 146 1.96 -1.59 25.43
CA ALA A 146 0.64 -2.19 25.42
C ALA A 146 -0.15 -1.96 24.10
N LEU A 147 0.11 -0.85 23.40
CA LEU A 147 -0.54 -0.62 22.09
C LEU A 147 0.08 -1.52 21.01
N LEU A 148 1.39 -1.77 21.06
CA LEU A 148 2.05 -2.70 20.15
C LEU A 148 1.53 -4.13 20.36
N ASP A 149 1.44 -4.57 21.62
CA ASP A 149 0.88 -5.89 21.98
C ASP A 149 -0.54 -6.05 21.43
N SER A 150 -1.38 -5.03 21.62
CA SER A 150 -2.75 -5.01 21.09
C SER A 150 -2.79 -5.10 19.56
N GLN A 151 -1.87 -4.43 18.86
CA GLN A 151 -1.81 -4.46 17.40
C GLN A 151 -1.37 -5.82 16.88
N PHE A 152 -0.35 -6.45 17.49
CA PHE A 152 0.05 -7.80 17.11
C PHE A 152 -1.05 -8.84 17.42
N ALA A 153 -1.75 -8.70 18.55
CA ALA A 153 -2.89 -9.56 18.88
C ALA A 153 -4.08 -9.39 17.90
N THR A 154 -4.24 -8.20 17.32
CA THR A 154 -5.30 -7.89 16.36
C THR A 154 -4.91 -8.24 14.92
N LEU A 155 -3.61 -8.32 14.63
CA LEU A 155 -3.10 -8.50 13.28
C LEU A 155 -3.53 -9.85 12.70
N GLN A 156 -4.30 -9.78 11.65
CA GLN A 156 -4.58 -10.87 10.74
C GLN A 156 -3.67 -10.70 9.52
N GLU A 157 -2.56 -11.42 9.47
CA GLU A 157 -1.65 -11.33 8.32
C GLU A 157 -2.41 -11.57 7.01
N PRO A 158 -2.12 -10.79 5.95
CA PRO A 158 -2.73 -11.00 4.64
C PRO A 158 -2.47 -12.42 4.13
N LYS A 159 -3.52 -13.03 3.57
CA LYS A 159 -3.45 -14.36 2.99
C LYS A 159 -3.12 -14.31 1.49
N PRO A 160 -2.71 -15.44 0.87
CA PRO A 160 -2.39 -15.49 -0.56
C PRO A 160 -3.54 -15.05 -1.48
N ASP A 161 -4.79 -15.26 -1.07
CA ASP A 161 -5.99 -14.82 -1.82
C ASP A 161 -6.20 -13.30 -1.83
N GLU A 162 -5.51 -12.57 -0.96
CA GLU A 162 -5.46 -11.09 -0.98
C GLU A 162 -4.33 -10.57 -1.89
N HIS A 163 -3.53 -11.45 -2.48
CA HIS A 163 -2.41 -11.14 -3.38
C HIS A 163 -1.48 -10.01 -2.84
N PRO A 164 -1.04 -10.02 -1.57
CA PRO A 164 -0.20 -8.97 -1.05
C PRO A 164 1.20 -8.99 -1.66
N ILE A 165 1.83 -7.82 -1.74
CA ILE A 165 3.29 -7.71 -1.75
C ILE A 165 3.74 -7.73 -0.29
N THR A 166 4.41 -8.78 0.14
CA THR A 166 4.91 -8.89 1.51
C THR A 166 6.42 -8.67 1.51
N VAL A 167 6.87 -7.69 2.30
CA VAL A 167 8.29 -7.34 2.44
C VAL A 167 8.70 -7.34 3.89
N ASP A 168 9.88 -7.92 4.18
CA ASP A 168 10.49 -7.87 5.50
C ASP A 168 11.05 -6.47 5.75
N VAL A 169 10.73 -5.91 6.91
CA VAL A 169 11.18 -4.55 7.27
C VAL A 169 12.55 -4.52 7.93
N ALA A 170 13.27 -5.62 8.07
CA ALA A 170 14.61 -5.64 8.68
C ALA A 170 15.65 -4.86 7.86
N GLY A 171 15.46 -4.77 6.54
CA GLY A 171 16.32 -4.03 5.61
C GLY A 171 16.23 -2.52 5.73
N ARG A 172 17.05 -1.84 4.94
CA ARG A 172 17.00 -0.37 4.79
C ARG A 172 15.75 0.04 4.02
N PRO A 173 15.11 1.18 4.33
CA PRO A 173 13.91 1.64 3.62
C PRO A 173 14.07 1.68 2.09
N SER A 174 15.24 2.04 1.58
CA SER A 174 15.52 2.06 0.14
C SER A 174 15.52 0.66 -0.50
N GLU A 175 16.00 -0.35 0.20
CA GLU A 175 15.99 -1.75 -0.26
C GLU A 175 14.57 -2.30 -0.27
N ILE A 176 13.79 -1.99 0.78
CA ILE A 176 12.37 -2.35 0.88
C ILE A 176 11.58 -1.75 -0.29
N VAL A 177 11.78 -0.46 -0.60
CA VAL A 177 11.11 0.21 -1.72
C VAL A 177 11.54 -0.40 -3.05
N GLY A 178 12.84 -0.69 -3.24
CA GLY A 178 13.32 -1.36 -4.46
C GLY A 178 12.65 -2.71 -4.70
N GLU A 179 12.47 -3.50 -3.64
CA GLU A 179 11.79 -4.79 -3.72
C GLU A 179 10.30 -4.64 -4.04
N ILE A 180 9.61 -3.64 -3.45
CA ILE A 180 8.21 -3.35 -3.75
C ILE A 180 8.05 -2.95 -5.23
N VAL A 181 8.89 -2.05 -5.74
CA VAL A 181 8.84 -1.60 -7.14
C VAL A 181 9.06 -2.78 -8.09
N ARG A 182 10.06 -3.62 -7.84
CA ARG A 182 10.33 -4.82 -8.64
C ARG A 182 9.10 -5.74 -8.72
N GLN A 183 8.44 -6.02 -7.59
CA GLN A 183 7.24 -6.86 -7.57
C GLN A 183 6.04 -6.21 -8.28
N LEU A 184 5.89 -4.88 -8.22
CA LEU A 184 4.87 -4.15 -8.97
C LEU A 184 5.10 -4.27 -10.49
N GLU A 185 6.35 -4.13 -10.94
CA GLU A 185 6.73 -4.28 -12.36
C GLU A 185 6.44 -5.69 -12.87
N GLU A 186 6.80 -6.72 -12.11
CA GLU A 186 6.54 -8.13 -12.45
C GLU A 186 5.04 -8.42 -12.62
N ARG A 187 4.19 -7.86 -11.74
CA ARG A 187 2.74 -8.00 -11.83
C ARG A 187 2.18 -7.38 -13.11
N GLN A 188 2.69 -6.21 -13.49
CA GLN A 188 2.26 -5.56 -14.74
C GLN A 188 2.77 -6.29 -15.99
N GLY A 189 3.99 -6.83 -15.95
CA GLY A 189 4.57 -7.64 -17.01
C GLY A 189 3.79 -8.93 -17.27
N SER A 190 3.41 -9.63 -16.19
CA SER A 190 2.63 -10.88 -16.27
C SER A 190 1.21 -10.64 -16.83
N ALA A 191 0.59 -9.51 -16.52
CA ALA A 191 -0.73 -9.15 -17.05
C ALA A 191 -0.72 -8.95 -18.58
N ARG A 192 0.37 -8.44 -19.17
CA ARG A 192 0.52 -8.25 -20.62
C ARG A 192 0.67 -9.56 -21.36
N GLY A 193 1.34 -10.56 -20.77
CA GLY A 193 1.54 -11.87 -21.40
C GLY A 193 0.23 -12.65 -21.59
N HIS A 194 -0.79 -12.39 -20.77
CA HIS A 194 -2.10 -13.04 -20.89
C HIS A 194 -3.03 -12.37 -21.91
N GLU A 195 -2.90 -11.05 -22.12
CA GLU A 195 -3.72 -10.33 -23.12
C GLU A 195 -3.28 -10.64 -24.55
N SER A 196 -2.01 -10.98 -24.79
CA SER A 196 -1.48 -11.27 -26.13
C SER A 196 -1.79 -12.68 -26.66
N THR A 197 -2.19 -13.63 -25.82
CA THR A 197 -2.49 -15.00 -26.22
C THR A 197 -3.97 -15.28 -26.52
N SER A 198 -4.87 -14.35 -26.25
CA SER A 198 -6.30 -14.49 -26.50
C SER A 198 -6.77 -13.93 -27.84
N GLY A 199 -5.87 -13.42 -28.69
CA GLY A 199 -6.19 -12.73 -29.96
C GLY A 199 -6.09 -13.57 -31.23
N GLU A 200 -5.72 -14.86 -31.17
CA GLU A 200 -5.46 -15.65 -32.37
C GLU A 200 -6.22 -16.99 -32.38
N ALA A 201 -7.49 -16.96 -32.72
CA ALA A 201 -8.20 -18.10 -33.34
C ALA A 201 -9.56 -17.67 -33.93
N ALA A 202 -9.56 -17.13 -35.13
CA ALA A 202 -10.72 -17.22 -35.99
C ALA A 202 -10.38 -18.22 -37.12
N PRO A 203 -10.93 -19.44 -37.15
CA PRO A 203 -10.79 -20.31 -38.30
C PRO A 203 -11.74 -19.80 -39.37
N GLY A 204 -11.18 -19.53 -40.56
CA GLY A 204 -11.89 -19.17 -41.75
C GLY A 204 -12.94 -20.20 -42.12
N MET A 205 -14.18 -19.76 -42.35
CA MET A 205 -15.19 -20.53 -43.03
C MET A 205 -14.88 -20.52 -44.51
N SER A 206 -14.43 -21.68 -45.00
CA SER A 206 -14.30 -22.02 -46.41
C SER A 206 -15.70 -22.05 -47.07
N LYS A 207 -15.83 -21.28 -48.15
CA LYS A 207 -16.87 -21.46 -49.17
C LYS A 207 -16.50 -22.63 -50.07
N ALA A 208 -17.39 -23.57 -50.23
CA ALA A 208 -17.60 -24.43 -51.40
C ALA A 208 -18.79 -25.35 -51.04
N GLU A 209 -19.73 -25.71 -51.88
CA GLU A 209 -19.95 -25.57 -53.33
C GLU A 209 -21.41 -25.87 -53.58
N ARG A 210 -21.89 -25.34 -54.73
CA ARG A 210 -23.19 -25.64 -55.28
C ARG A 210 -23.20 -27.07 -55.89
N GLN A 211 -24.23 -27.81 -55.66
CA GLN A 211 -24.99 -28.48 -56.75
C GLN A 211 -26.36 -28.90 -56.24
#